data_7bfd042d662d9f6435a4fd631ac49538
#
_entry.id   7bfd042d662d9f6435a4fd631ac49538
#
_cell.length_a   1.000
_cell.length_b   1.000
_cell.length_c   1.000
_cell.angle_alpha   90.00
_cell.angle_beta   90.00
_cell.angle_gamma   90.00
#
_symmetry.space_group_name_H-M   'P 1'
#
loop_
_entity.id
_entity.type
_entity.pdbx_description
1 polymer ?
#
loop_
_entity_poly.entity_id
_entity_poly.type
_entity_poly.pdbx_seq_one_letter_code
_entity_poly.pdbx_strand_id
1 'polypeptide(L)'
;MAFMAPARADIDNPMTRAVLNVYAQQLSEDPKDYETYLNRATVYYSNNEYLRALSDADNAIKYIPEKDAETRIRALTLRANIYLQTERPAEALRDLDATVALDPNSYVNVYLRANTRYTLGQYAGAREDYNRLLRLNPRSTEAMIGLARIAVKENNLGTATQYLDDAVASDPNNADIYVRRANVRRSMGNGSGAVEDIMLALSTDASNARATKLLVDMANTDYAVVIEGITRAIEQAPRVAMFVYLRAYIQQAHFHYKAALTDYNTIITQNLNDYRGIYAGTARCRYALGQYDSALADIDQALAAAPDNADNHILRAQILRALGRRVDAYSAAARALALRPNNTQALIELGLTAYSQEQYSQAADLFGEATMTAEGADAARAYMLRASVLEEHLNQPVAAAGFYRHVAEITAPQTQQNATTGAQPSATASDATAILSADPAMLRPLALLHCGERQAADAAMAAILALPDADGAHAFEAACYYAQAAKTYADIKKGKSAQGNTDMDTAFHYLEQALDHGYGDLHRLRDDTDAPANIAPLRTDARFTALYARFAHLF
;
A
#
# COMPACT_ATOMS: atom_id res chain seq x y z
N MET A 1 11.86 26.27 2.96
CA MET A 1 13.01 25.57 3.60
C MET A 1 12.42 24.63 4.62
N ALA A 2 12.33 23.34 4.32
CA ALA A 2 12.14 22.36 5.37
C ALA A 2 13.35 22.50 6.30
N PHE A 3 13.14 22.71 7.60
CA PHE A 3 14.17 22.44 8.57
C PHE A 3 14.47 20.94 8.43
N MET A 4 15.47 20.60 7.61
CA MET A 4 16.10 19.29 7.71
C MET A 4 16.53 19.18 9.17
N ALA A 5 15.97 18.22 9.89
CA ALA A 5 16.56 17.81 11.15
C ALA A 5 18.03 17.52 10.81
N PRO A 6 19.00 18.13 11.53
CA PRO A 6 20.39 17.81 11.31
C PRO A 6 20.53 16.29 11.45
N ALA A 7 21.33 15.70 10.56
CA ALA A 7 21.65 14.28 10.61
C ALA A 7 21.92 13.91 12.07
N ARG A 8 21.29 12.80 12.54
CA ARG A 8 21.43 12.30 13.91
C ARG A 8 22.90 12.39 14.34
N ALA A 9 23.23 13.42 15.12
CA ALA A 9 24.47 13.42 15.86
C ALA A 9 24.21 12.43 17.01
N ASP A 10 24.89 11.32 17.01
CA ASP A 10 24.78 10.33 18.06
C ASP A 10 25.35 10.94 19.35
N ILE A 11 24.57 10.97 20.45
CA ILE A 11 25.04 11.48 21.74
C ILE A 11 26.23 10.66 22.25
N ASP A 12 26.38 9.44 21.78
CA ASP A 12 27.54 8.57 22.04
C ASP A 12 28.75 8.93 21.18
N ASN A 13 28.61 9.84 20.21
CA ASN A 13 29.75 10.35 19.46
C ASN A 13 30.70 11.10 20.41
N PRO A 14 32.00 10.72 20.44
CA PRO A 14 33.00 11.34 21.31
C PRO A 14 33.05 12.87 21.18
N MET A 15 32.84 13.43 19.99
CA MET A 15 32.86 14.86 19.73
C MET A 15 31.65 15.56 20.35
N THR A 16 30.45 15.01 20.22
CA THR A 16 29.24 15.53 20.88
C THR A 16 29.40 15.51 22.41
N ARG A 17 29.94 14.43 22.95
CA ARG A 17 30.25 14.29 24.38
C ARG A 17 31.25 15.32 24.87
N ALA A 18 32.32 15.59 24.11
CA ALA A 18 33.30 16.60 24.44
C ALA A 18 32.69 18.02 24.51
N VAL A 19 31.83 18.35 23.52
CA VAL A 19 31.10 19.63 23.49
C VAL A 19 30.18 19.78 24.70
N LEU A 20 29.41 18.73 25.03
CA LEU A 20 28.51 18.74 26.19
C LEU A 20 29.28 18.87 27.52
N ASN A 21 30.48 18.27 27.63
CA ASN A 21 31.35 18.44 28.82
C ASN A 21 31.88 19.87 28.96
N VAL A 22 32.24 20.52 27.85
CA VAL A 22 32.64 21.93 27.84
C VAL A 22 31.50 22.81 28.37
N TYR A 23 30.26 22.61 27.85
CA TYR A 23 29.12 23.37 28.36
C TYR A 23 28.81 23.07 29.83
N ALA A 24 28.97 21.82 30.27
CA ALA A 24 28.77 21.46 31.67
C ALA A 24 29.80 22.18 32.58
N GLN A 25 31.06 22.30 32.15
CA GLN A 25 32.07 23.02 32.86
C GLN A 25 31.74 24.53 32.92
N GLN A 26 31.41 25.15 31.77
CA GLN A 26 31.03 26.58 31.74
C GLN A 26 29.87 26.90 32.68
N LEU A 27 28.83 26.03 32.71
CA LEU A 27 27.69 26.19 33.60
C LEU A 27 28.03 25.92 35.10
N SER A 28 29.12 25.21 35.39
CA SER A 28 29.61 25.08 36.75
C SER A 28 30.34 26.33 37.23
N GLU A 29 30.94 27.08 36.30
CA GLU A 29 31.64 28.35 36.57
C GLU A 29 30.64 29.52 36.62
N ASP A 30 29.69 29.59 35.68
CA ASP A 30 28.57 30.53 35.69
C ASP A 30 27.21 29.83 35.52
N PRO A 31 26.52 29.52 36.65
CA PRO A 31 25.20 28.87 36.62
C PRO A 31 24.06 29.74 36.04
N LYS A 32 24.32 30.97 35.63
CA LYS A 32 23.34 31.87 35.03
C LYS A 32 23.65 32.20 33.56
N ASP A 33 24.66 31.57 32.98
CA ASP A 33 25.02 31.75 31.58
C ASP A 33 23.93 31.16 30.67
N TYR A 34 23.00 32.02 30.28
CA TYR A 34 21.87 31.66 29.44
C TYR A 34 22.27 31.28 28.01
N GLU A 35 23.36 31.82 27.47
CA GLU A 35 23.87 31.45 26.14
C GLU A 35 24.38 30.02 26.15
N THR A 36 25.14 29.61 27.17
CA THR A 36 25.61 28.22 27.30
C THR A 36 24.45 27.25 27.50
N TYR A 37 23.42 27.59 28.29
CA TYR A 37 22.20 26.78 28.37
C TYR A 37 21.53 26.63 27.01
N LEU A 38 21.36 27.72 26.24
CA LEU A 38 20.72 27.68 24.94
C LEU A 38 21.49 26.82 23.92
N ASN A 39 22.81 26.96 23.91
CA ASN A 39 23.68 26.18 23.04
C ASN A 39 23.63 24.67 23.39
N ARG A 40 23.66 24.34 24.70
CA ARG A 40 23.54 22.95 25.15
C ARG A 40 22.16 22.36 24.87
N ALA A 41 21.08 23.13 25.06
CA ALA A 41 19.73 22.77 24.68
C ALA A 41 19.62 22.45 23.18
N THR A 42 20.28 23.24 22.33
CA THR A 42 20.30 23.00 20.87
C THR A 42 20.99 21.68 20.53
N VAL A 43 22.11 21.36 21.21
CA VAL A 43 22.79 20.07 21.02
C VAL A 43 21.89 18.91 21.48
N TYR A 44 21.25 19.01 22.63
CA TYR A 44 20.31 18.00 23.11
C TYR A 44 19.12 17.83 22.15
N TYR A 45 18.54 18.92 21.66
CA TYR A 45 17.43 18.88 20.68
C TYR A 45 17.83 18.15 19.39
N SER A 46 19.01 18.46 18.85
CA SER A 46 19.54 17.82 17.64
C SER A 46 19.78 16.30 17.81
N ASN A 47 19.95 15.86 19.06
CA ASN A 47 20.13 14.44 19.41
C ASN A 47 18.82 13.76 19.90
N ASN A 48 17.66 14.43 19.78
CA ASN A 48 16.35 13.96 20.25
C ASN A 48 16.25 13.78 21.79
N GLU A 49 17.19 14.35 22.56
CA GLU A 49 17.17 14.37 24.04
C GLU A 49 16.24 15.47 24.55
N TYR A 50 14.97 15.39 24.18
CA TYR A 50 13.99 16.47 24.36
C TYR A 50 13.79 16.90 25.80
N LEU A 51 13.86 15.98 26.78
CA LEU A 51 13.71 16.33 28.20
C LEU A 51 14.88 17.16 28.71
N ARG A 52 16.13 16.85 28.30
CA ARG A 52 17.31 17.61 28.64
C ARG A 52 17.31 18.97 27.94
N ALA A 53 16.96 18.95 26.65
CA ALA A 53 16.81 20.17 25.86
C ALA A 53 15.78 21.12 26.48
N LEU A 54 14.63 20.60 26.94
CA LEU A 54 13.59 21.41 27.60
C LEU A 54 14.07 22.03 28.89
N SER A 55 14.76 21.27 29.76
CA SER A 55 15.31 21.76 31.01
C SER A 55 16.31 22.92 30.80
N ASP A 56 17.18 22.76 29.80
CA ASP A 56 18.16 23.81 29.49
C ASP A 56 17.51 25.04 28.83
N ALA A 57 16.52 24.84 27.95
CA ALA A 57 15.76 25.94 27.37
C ALA A 57 14.99 26.74 28.44
N ASP A 58 14.42 26.07 29.46
CA ASP A 58 13.76 26.72 30.59
C ASP A 58 14.74 27.56 31.41
N ASN A 59 15.95 27.03 31.69
CA ASN A 59 16.99 27.76 32.38
C ASN A 59 17.49 28.97 31.56
N ALA A 60 17.68 28.78 30.24
CA ALA A 60 18.05 29.90 29.37
C ALA A 60 16.99 31.02 29.44
N ILE A 61 15.71 30.72 29.25
CA ILE A 61 14.62 31.69 29.27
C ILE A 61 14.54 32.43 30.64
N LYS A 62 14.80 31.71 31.73
CA LYS A 62 14.80 32.26 33.08
C LYS A 62 15.88 33.33 33.30
N TYR A 63 17.06 33.15 32.70
CA TYR A 63 18.21 34.02 32.94
C TYR A 63 18.44 35.06 31.84
N ILE A 64 17.79 34.95 30.65
CA ILE A 64 17.89 35.96 29.58
C ILE A 64 17.39 37.32 30.09
N PRO A 65 18.18 38.39 29.98
CA PRO A 65 17.76 39.75 30.34
C PRO A 65 16.53 40.20 29.53
N GLU A 66 15.62 40.98 30.13
CA GLU A 66 14.41 41.48 29.45
C GLU A 66 14.71 42.27 28.17
N LYS A 67 15.83 42.99 28.16
CA LYS A 67 16.28 43.80 27.02
C LYS A 67 16.84 42.99 25.85
N ASP A 68 17.20 41.73 26.07
CA ASP A 68 17.74 40.83 25.06
C ASP A 68 16.61 40.07 24.35
N ALA A 69 15.89 40.79 23.50
CA ALA A 69 14.78 40.24 22.76
C ALA A 69 15.23 39.17 21.74
N GLU A 70 16.41 39.31 21.14
CA GLU A 70 16.92 38.40 20.11
C GLU A 70 17.18 37.02 20.69
N THR A 71 17.95 36.92 21.78
CA THR A 71 18.21 35.64 22.43
C THR A 71 16.94 35.05 23.04
N ARG A 72 16.02 35.88 23.54
CA ARG A 72 14.73 35.43 24.04
C ARG A 72 13.87 34.78 22.92
N ILE A 73 13.83 35.36 21.72
CA ILE A 73 13.15 34.77 20.56
C ILE A 73 13.76 33.40 20.21
N ARG A 74 15.10 33.32 20.15
CA ARG A 74 15.81 32.06 19.87
C ARG A 74 15.45 30.96 20.88
N ALA A 75 15.48 31.27 22.17
CA ALA A 75 15.20 30.35 23.25
C ALA A 75 13.72 29.88 23.25
N LEU A 76 12.77 30.81 23.08
CA LEU A 76 11.35 30.49 22.99
C LEU A 76 11.03 29.65 21.72
N THR A 77 11.65 29.99 20.59
CA THR A 77 11.48 29.20 19.34
C THR A 77 12.02 27.79 19.50
N LEU A 78 13.19 27.61 20.16
CA LEU A 78 13.72 26.28 20.44
C LEU A 78 12.80 25.51 21.36
N ARG A 79 12.29 26.12 22.45
CA ARG A 79 11.36 25.45 23.38
C ARG A 79 10.04 25.11 22.71
N ALA A 80 9.51 25.97 21.86
CA ALA A 80 8.33 25.69 21.06
C ALA A 80 8.55 24.47 20.14
N ASN A 81 9.70 24.37 19.46
CA ASN A 81 10.04 23.23 18.64
C ASN A 81 10.15 21.93 19.48
N ILE A 82 10.72 21.98 20.67
CA ILE A 82 10.77 20.84 21.60
C ILE A 82 9.34 20.42 21.97
N TYR A 83 8.45 21.35 22.30
CA TYR A 83 7.06 21.06 22.60
C TYR A 83 6.33 20.42 21.41
N LEU A 84 6.58 20.89 20.18
CA LEU A 84 5.99 20.29 18.97
C LEU A 84 6.48 18.85 18.74
N GLN A 85 7.77 18.58 18.96
CA GLN A 85 8.33 17.22 18.84
C GLN A 85 7.83 16.27 19.92
N THR A 86 7.41 16.81 21.07
CA THR A 86 6.86 16.04 22.20
C THR A 86 5.33 16.05 22.26
N GLU A 87 4.66 16.37 21.14
CA GLU A 87 3.21 16.38 20.99
C GLU A 87 2.46 17.31 21.97
N ARG A 88 3.09 18.44 22.32
CA ARG A 88 2.57 19.46 23.23
C ARG A 88 2.30 20.79 22.51
N PRO A 89 1.40 20.84 21.51
CA PRO A 89 1.21 22.01 20.67
C PRO A 89 0.60 23.22 21.41
N ALA A 90 -0.11 23.00 22.51
CA ALA A 90 -0.69 24.10 23.29
C ALA A 90 0.38 24.91 24.02
N GLU A 91 1.41 24.25 24.53
CA GLU A 91 2.55 24.90 25.17
C GLU A 91 3.44 25.58 24.11
N ALA A 92 3.66 24.93 22.97
CA ALA A 92 4.37 25.54 21.85
C ALA A 92 3.69 26.84 21.39
N LEU A 93 2.37 26.89 21.35
CA LEU A 93 1.63 28.06 20.91
C LEU A 93 1.88 29.27 21.82
N ARG A 94 1.98 29.07 23.15
CA ARG A 94 2.29 30.17 24.09
C ARG A 94 3.65 30.80 23.80
N ASP A 95 4.66 29.98 23.54
CA ASP A 95 6.00 30.45 23.21
C ASP A 95 6.02 31.15 21.85
N LEU A 96 5.32 30.60 20.86
CA LEU A 96 5.21 31.19 19.53
C LEU A 96 4.41 32.51 19.52
N ASP A 97 3.39 32.65 20.37
CA ASP A 97 2.68 33.92 20.54
C ASP A 97 3.64 35.00 21.12
N ALA A 98 4.47 34.60 22.07
CA ALA A 98 5.48 35.53 22.65
C ALA A 98 6.57 35.89 21.61
N THR A 99 7.05 34.94 20.79
CA THR A 99 8.05 35.23 19.75
C THR A 99 7.50 36.17 18.68
N VAL A 100 6.25 35.96 18.24
CA VAL A 100 5.61 36.80 17.22
C VAL A 100 5.22 38.18 17.79
N ALA A 101 5.01 38.28 19.10
CA ALA A 101 4.83 39.59 19.76
C ALA A 101 6.14 40.40 19.79
N LEU A 102 7.27 39.73 19.98
CA LEU A 102 8.61 40.36 19.97
C LEU A 102 9.09 40.72 18.56
N ASP A 103 8.90 39.80 17.59
CA ASP A 103 9.19 40.03 16.17
C ASP A 103 8.00 39.63 15.30
N PRO A 104 7.12 40.60 15.03
CA PRO A 104 5.96 40.34 14.19
C PRO A 104 6.26 39.98 12.71
N ASN A 105 7.44 40.24 12.22
CA ASN A 105 7.84 40.03 10.83
C ASN A 105 8.71 38.79 10.62
N SER A 106 8.97 38.05 11.69
CA SER A 106 9.68 36.78 11.63
C SER A 106 8.85 35.76 10.82
N TYR A 107 9.23 35.52 9.56
CA TYR A 107 8.56 34.56 8.70
C TYR A 107 8.47 33.17 9.36
N VAL A 108 9.59 32.72 9.96
CA VAL A 108 9.69 31.39 10.58
C VAL A 108 8.72 31.25 11.76
N ASN A 109 8.70 32.22 12.66
CA ASN A 109 7.87 32.16 13.87
C ASN A 109 6.37 32.29 13.55
N VAL A 110 6.02 33.16 12.58
CA VAL A 110 4.63 33.25 12.08
C VAL A 110 4.21 31.94 11.41
N TYR A 111 5.08 31.32 10.63
CA TYR A 111 4.80 30.02 9.99
C TYR A 111 4.62 28.89 11.02
N LEU A 112 5.50 28.79 11.99
CA LEU A 112 5.38 27.80 13.08
C LEU A 112 4.08 28.00 13.84
N ARG A 113 3.73 29.27 14.18
CA ARG A 113 2.48 29.59 14.87
C ARG A 113 1.26 29.22 14.04
N ALA A 114 1.26 29.54 12.75
CA ALA A 114 0.19 29.20 11.84
C ALA A 114 -0.07 27.68 11.80
N ASN A 115 0.99 26.87 11.66
CA ASN A 115 0.89 25.42 11.67
C ASN A 115 0.42 24.88 13.03
N THR A 116 0.93 25.44 14.14
CA THR A 116 0.52 25.04 15.49
C THR A 116 -0.97 25.35 15.73
N ARG A 117 -1.44 26.54 15.33
CA ARG A 117 -2.85 26.92 15.38
C ARG A 117 -3.72 25.99 14.52
N TYR A 118 -3.25 25.64 13.33
CA TYR A 118 -3.94 24.67 12.47
C TYR A 118 -4.08 23.31 13.16
N THR A 119 -3.01 22.80 13.77
CA THR A 119 -3.02 21.52 14.50
C THR A 119 -4.00 21.54 15.68
N LEU A 120 -4.10 22.68 16.37
CA LEU A 120 -5.05 22.89 17.46
C LEU A 120 -6.50 23.19 17.00
N GLY A 121 -6.79 23.15 15.69
CA GLY A 121 -8.11 23.47 15.14
C GLY A 121 -8.46 24.97 15.18
N GLN A 122 -7.52 25.84 15.51
CA GLN A 122 -7.71 27.31 15.55
C GLN A 122 -7.59 27.91 14.14
N TYR A 123 -8.47 27.49 13.23
CA TYR A 123 -8.36 27.80 11.80
C TYR A 123 -8.41 29.29 11.48
N ALA A 124 -9.20 30.08 12.22
CA ALA A 124 -9.27 31.53 12.02
C ALA A 124 -7.90 32.20 12.26
N GLY A 125 -7.27 31.92 13.39
CA GLY A 125 -5.95 32.47 13.72
C GLY A 125 -4.84 31.93 12.80
N ALA A 126 -4.92 30.66 12.40
CA ALA A 126 -3.99 30.10 11.42
C ALA A 126 -4.09 30.81 10.06
N ARG A 127 -5.31 31.12 9.60
CA ARG A 127 -5.56 31.88 8.37
C ARG A 127 -4.98 33.30 8.42
N GLU A 128 -5.13 33.97 9.56
CA GLU A 128 -4.54 35.30 9.76
C GLU A 128 -3.01 35.25 9.62
N ASP A 129 -2.40 34.26 10.22
CA ASP A 129 -0.94 34.07 10.15
C ASP A 129 -0.48 33.71 8.73
N TYR A 130 -1.14 32.79 8.03
CA TYR A 130 -0.80 32.48 6.64
C TYR A 130 -1.00 33.68 5.70
N ASN A 131 -2.06 34.47 5.89
CA ASN A 131 -2.26 35.71 5.14
C ASN A 131 -1.16 36.74 5.46
N ARG A 132 -0.65 36.77 6.70
CA ARG A 132 0.51 37.58 7.06
C ARG A 132 1.77 37.13 6.32
N LEU A 133 2.00 35.81 6.21
CA LEU A 133 3.12 35.26 5.44
C LEU A 133 3.03 35.65 3.96
N LEU A 134 1.84 35.66 3.36
CA LEU A 134 1.65 36.13 1.98
C LEU A 134 1.91 37.63 1.81
N ARG A 135 1.67 38.43 2.85
CA ARG A 135 2.07 39.86 2.83
C ARG A 135 3.59 40.04 2.92
N LEU A 136 4.28 39.16 3.68
CA LEU A 136 5.75 39.17 3.78
C LEU A 136 6.42 38.58 2.53
N ASN A 137 5.86 37.53 1.98
CA ASN A 137 6.29 36.88 0.75
C ASN A 137 5.08 36.43 -0.09
N PRO A 138 4.67 37.20 -1.11
CA PRO A 138 3.52 36.86 -1.97
C PRO A 138 3.64 35.54 -2.75
N ARG A 139 4.84 34.96 -2.84
CA ARG A 139 5.10 33.68 -3.50
C ARG A 139 5.30 32.52 -2.52
N SER A 140 4.91 32.69 -1.25
CA SER A 140 5.04 31.63 -0.25
C SER A 140 4.11 30.47 -0.56
N THR A 141 4.64 29.40 -1.14
CA THR A 141 3.92 28.14 -1.39
C THR A 141 3.45 27.49 -0.08
N GLU A 142 4.24 27.61 0.98
CA GLU A 142 3.90 27.08 2.31
C GLU A 142 2.64 27.74 2.88
N ALA A 143 2.51 29.06 2.72
CA ALA A 143 1.33 29.78 3.17
C ALA A 143 0.09 29.44 2.34
N MET A 144 0.23 29.34 1.01
CA MET A 144 -0.84 28.92 0.10
C MET A 144 -1.32 27.51 0.41
N ILE A 145 -0.39 26.56 0.65
CA ILE A 145 -0.70 25.19 1.08
C ILE A 145 -1.43 25.20 2.43
N GLY A 146 -0.98 26.04 3.36
CA GLY A 146 -1.62 26.20 4.67
C GLY A 146 -3.08 26.67 4.54
N LEU A 147 -3.33 27.68 3.71
CA LEU A 147 -4.68 28.18 3.42
C LEU A 147 -5.55 27.15 2.69
N ALA A 148 -4.96 26.42 1.75
CA ALA A 148 -5.66 25.32 1.07
C ALA A 148 -6.09 24.22 2.07
N ARG A 149 -5.20 23.84 2.99
CA ARG A 149 -5.52 22.86 4.06
C ARG A 149 -6.68 23.32 4.94
N ILE A 150 -6.73 24.61 5.31
CA ILE A 150 -7.84 25.18 6.06
C ILE A 150 -9.13 25.09 5.23
N ALA A 151 -9.09 25.51 3.96
CA ALA A 151 -10.24 25.46 3.06
C ALA A 151 -10.80 24.03 2.89
N VAL A 152 -9.94 23.01 2.81
CA VAL A 152 -10.34 21.60 2.80
C VAL A 152 -11.06 21.21 4.11
N LYS A 153 -10.54 21.64 5.27
CA LYS A 153 -11.20 21.37 6.57
C LYS A 153 -12.58 22.04 6.70
N GLU A 154 -12.76 23.16 6.03
CA GLU A 154 -14.02 23.88 5.95
C GLU A 154 -14.94 23.40 4.82
N ASN A 155 -14.55 22.31 4.12
CA ASN A 155 -15.24 21.75 2.96
C ASN A 155 -15.39 22.76 1.80
N ASN A 156 -14.52 23.76 1.72
CA ASN A 156 -14.50 24.73 0.63
C ASN A 156 -13.43 24.32 -0.41
N LEU A 157 -13.74 23.24 -1.15
CA LEU A 157 -12.80 22.64 -2.09
C LEU A 157 -12.45 23.56 -3.27
N GLY A 158 -13.38 24.43 -3.68
CA GLY A 158 -13.10 25.43 -4.74
C GLY A 158 -12.00 26.41 -4.32
N THR A 159 -12.10 26.99 -3.13
CA THR A 159 -11.06 27.87 -2.58
C THR A 159 -9.74 27.14 -2.34
N ALA A 160 -9.80 25.87 -1.89
CA ALA A 160 -8.60 25.05 -1.74
C ALA A 160 -7.86 24.87 -3.08
N THR A 161 -8.61 24.61 -4.16
CA THR A 161 -8.04 24.48 -5.52
C THR A 161 -7.39 25.79 -5.97
N GLN A 162 -8.02 26.95 -5.75
CA GLN A 162 -7.44 28.25 -6.10
C GLN A 162 -6.09 28.49 -5.42
N TYR A 163 -5.99 28.27 -4.10
CA TYR A 163 -4.71 28.40 -3.39
C TYR A 163 -3.65 27.43 -3.90
N LEU A 164 -4.04 26.22 -4.30
CA LEU A 164 -3.10 25.24 -4.86
C LEU A 164 -2.70 25.59 -6.31
N ASP A 165 -3.58 26.21 -7.10
CA ASP A 165 -3.27 26.74 -8.42
C ASP A 165 -2.23 27.88 -8.31
N ASP A 166 -2.42 28.79 -7.35
CA ASP A 166 -1.45 29.86 -7.07
C ASP A 166 -0.10 29.30 -6.58
N ALA A 167 -0.14 28.22 -5.76
CA ALA A 167 1.06 27.54 -5.30
C ALA A 167 1.82 26.88 -6.45
N VAL A 168 1.13 26.19 -7.38
CA VAL A 168 1.74 25.61 -8.60
C VAL A 168 2.33 26.71 -9.48
N ALA A 169 1.64 27.85 -9.65
CA ALA A 169 2.16 28.98 -10.42
C ALA A 169 3.43 29.59 -9.79
N SER A 170 3.54 29.53 -8.46
CA SER A 170 4.70 30.04 -7.70
C SER A 170 5.90 29.08 -7.72
N ASP A 171 5.65 27.79 -7.67
CA ASP A 171 6.68 26.72 -7.69
C ASP A 171 6.18 25.51 -8.50
N PRO A 172 6.31 25.54 -9.84
CA PRO A 172 5.84 24.46 -10.72
C PRO A 172 6.68 23.17 -10.64
N ASN A 173 7.83 23.21 -9.95
CA ASN A 173 8.70 22.04 -9.80
C ASN A 173 8.50 21.32 -8.45
N ASN A 174 7.45 21.63 -7.71
CA ASN A 174 7.16 21.00 -6.42
C ASN A 174 6.08 19.93 -6.55
N ALA A 175 6.52 18.68 -6.61
CA ALA A 175 5.64 17.53 -6.76
C ALA A 175 4.56 17.43 -5.64
N ASP A 176 4.86 17.86 -4.41
CA ASP A 176 3.91 17.79 -3.28
C ASP A 176 2.67 18.68 -3.50
N ILE A 177 2.83 19.82 -4.19
CA ILE A 177 1.70 20.71 -4.51
C ILE A 177 0.72 20.02 -5.45
N TYR A 178 1.22 19.36 -6.50
CA TYR A 178 0.40 18.60 -7.44
C TYR A 178 -0.35 17.46 -6.74
N VAL A 179 0.32 16.69 -5.87
CA VAL A 179 -0.33 15.61 -5.10
C VAL A 179 -1.45 16.16 -4.22
N ARG A 180 -1.27 17.33 -3.59
CA ARG A 180 -2.30 17.98 -2.79
C ARG A 180 -3.48 18.41 -3.65
N ARG A 181 -3.22 19.02 -4.82
CA ARG A 181 -4.28 19.44 -5.74
C ARG A 181 -5.03 18.24 -6.32
N ALA A 182 -4.34 17.16 -6.65
CA ALA A 182 -4.95 15.90 -7.05
C ALA A 182 -5.94 15.36 -6.01
N ASN A 183 -5.57 15.36 -4.72
CA ASN A 183 -6.47 14.94 -3.65
C ASN A 183 -7.73 15.82 -3.55
N VAL A 184 -7.58 17.13 -3.69
CA VAL A 184 -8.73 18.05 -3.68
C VAL A 184 -9.61 17.81 -4.90
N ARG A 185 -9.04 17.69 -6.11
CA ARG A 185 -9.77 17.40 -7.35
C ARG A 185 -10.51 16.07 -7.27
N ARG A 186 -9.90 15.03 -6.70
CA ARG A 186 -10.56 13.75 -6.44
C ARG A 186 -11.76 13.93 -5.52
N SER A 187 -11.61 14.66 -4.43
CA SER A 187 -12.72 14.95 -3.51
C SER A 187 -13.87 15.76 -4.14
N MET A 188 -13.59 16.48 -5.22
CA MET A 188 -14.59 17.20 -6.04
C MET A 188 -15.23 16.31 -7.12
N GLY A 189 -14.86 15.04 -7.23
CA GLY A 189 -15.29 14.16 -8.32
C GLY A 189 -14.57 14.41 -9.66
N ASN A 190 -13.56 15.26 -9.70
CA ASN A 190 -12.75 15.50 -10.89
C ASN A 190 -11.58 14.51 -10.98
N GLY A 191 -11.90 13.26 -11.27
CA GLY A 191 -10.91 12.17 -11.38
C GLY A 191 -9.88 12.42 -12.48
N SER A 192 -10.32 12.89 -13.65
CA SER A 192 -9.42 13.17 -14.78
C SER A 192 -8.37 14.23 -14.43
N GLY A 193 -8.78 15.36 -13.84
CA GLY A 193 -7.84 16.40 -13.40
C GLY A 193 -6.95 15.94 -12.24
N ALA A 194 -7.42 15.02 -11.40
CA ALA A 194 -6.58 14.44 -10.34
C ALA A 194 -5.48 13.56 -10.93
N VAL A 195 -5.77 12.71 -11.92
CA VAL A 195 -4.76 11.89 -12.61
C VAL A 195 -3.74 12.79 -13.33
N GLU A 196 -4.18 13.86 -14.00
CA GLU A 196 -3.29 14.81 -14.63
C GLU A 196 -2.28 15.40 -13.64
N ASP A 197 -2.73 15.85 -12.46
CA ASP A 197 -1.85 16.35 -11.41
C ASP A 197 -0.89 15.28 -10.90
N ILE A 198 -1.34 14.03 -10.75
CA ILE A 198 -0.48 12.92 -10.34
C ILE A 198 0.62 12.70 -11.38
N MET A 199 0.29 12.72 -12.67
CA MET A 199 1.28 12.54 -13.73
C MET A 199 2.29 13.69 -13.77
N LEU A 200 1.86 14.94 -13.50
CA LEU A 200 2.75 16.08 -13.32
C LEU A 200 3.66 15.91 -12.10
N ALA A 201 3.12 15.46 -10.97
CA ALA A 201 3.92 15.18 -9.78
C ALA A 201 5.01 14.14 -10.06
N LEU A 202 4.66 13.06 -10.76
CA LEU A 202 5.59 11.99 -11.13
C LEU A 202 6.60 12.40 -12.19
N SER A 203 6.25 13.31 -13.11
CA SER A 203 7.23 13.88 -14.04
C SER A 203 8.25 14.79 -13.35
N THR A 204 7.86 15.42 -12.25
CA THR A 204 8.74 16.26 -11.43
C THR A 204 9.60 15.45 -10.48
N ASP A 205 9.01 14.45 -9.83
CA ASP A 205 9.67 13.52 -8.91
C ASP A 205 9.16 12.10 -9.17
N ALA A 206 9.94 11.36 -9.96
CA ALA A 206 9.63 9.97 -10.34
C ALA A 206 9.57 9.00 -9.13
N SER A 207 10.18 9.37 -8.01
CA SER A 207 10.20 8.56 -6.79
C SER A 207 9.08 8.90 -5.80
N ASN A 208 8.14 9.77 -6.18
CA ASN A 208 7.08 10.25 -5.29
C ASN A 208 6.09 9.14 -4.93
N ALA A 209 6.35 8.48 -3.79
CA ALA A 209 5.54 7.37 -3.30
C ALA A 209 4.07 7.78 -3.03
N ARG A 210 3.82 9.05 -2.63
CA ARG A 210 2.45 9.53 -2.40
C ARG A 210 1.66 9.65 -3.69
N ALA A 211 2.30 10.14 -4.77
CA ALA A 211 1.69 10.23 -6.09
C ALA A 211 1.37 8.83 -6.63
N THR A 212 2.33 7.90 -6.56
CA THR A 212 2.13 6.51 -6.99
C THR A 212 1.01 5.82 -6.21
N LYS A 213 1.02 5.96 -4.88
CA LYS A 213 -0.05 5.39 -4.04
C LYS A 213 -1.41 5.97 -4.41
N LEU A 214 -1.52 7.29 -4.56
CA LEU A 214 -2.79 7.94 -4.92
C LEU A 214 -3.31 7.44 -6.28
N LEU A 215 -2.41 7.24 -7.25
CA LEU A 215 -2.77 6.72 -8.57
C LEU A 215 -3.34 5.29 -8.48
N VAL A 216 -2.70 4.42 -7.69
CA VAL A 216 -3.17 3.05 -7.46
C VAL A 216 -4.52 3.05 -6.72
N ASP A 217 -4.65 3.86 -5.66
CA ASP A 217 -5.91 3.99 -4.91
C ASP A 217 -7.06 4.49 -5.82
N MET A 218 -6.77 5.37 -6.77
CA MET A 218 -7.74 5.84 -7.78
C MET A 218 -8.07 4.75 -8.80
N ALA A 219 -7.09 3.96 -9.24
CA ALA A 219 -7.32 2.87 -10.19
C ALA A 219 -8.26 1.81 -9.61
N ASN A 220 -8.19 1.55 -8.31
CA ASN A 220 -9.10 0.63 -7.62
C ASN A 220 -10.56 1.12 -7.57
N THR A 221 -10.78 2.44 -7.73
CA THR A 221 -12.15 3.02 -7.72
C THR A 221 -12.64 3.40 -9.11
N ASP A 222 -11.76 3.79 -10.01
CA ASP A 222 -12.09 4.20 -11.38
C ASP A 222 -10.92 3.89 -12.34
N TYR A 223 -10.79 2.62 -12.67
CA TYR A 223 -9.75 2.09 -13.56
C TYR A 223 -9.72 2.82 -14.92
N ALA A 224 -10.89 3.08 -15.52
CA ALA A 224 -10.99 3.66 -16.85
C ALA A 224 -10.40 5.09 -16.89
N VAL A 225 -10.76 5.93 -15.93
CA VAL A 225 -10.24 7.31 -15.82
C VAL A 225 -8.72 7.32 -15.62
N VAL A 226 -8.21 6.39 -14.82
CA VAL A 226 -6.75 6.32 -14.57
C VAL A 226 -6.01 5.88 -15.83
N ILE A 227 -6.45 4.83 -16.50
CA ILE A 227 -5.81 4.35 -17.75
C ILE A 227 -5.84 5.40 -18.85
N GLU A 228 -6.97 6.10 -19.00
CA GLU A 228 -7.09 7.20 -19.98
C GLU A 228 -6.12 8.34 -19.64
N GLY A 229 -6.04 8.75 -18.38
CA GLY A 229 -5.14 9.81 -17.94
C GLY A 229 -3.66 9.48 -18.15
N ILE A 230 -3.24 8.26 -17.81
CA ILE A 230 -1.86 7.80 -18.05
C ILE A 230 -1.60 7.72 -19.57
N THR A 231 -2.57 7.27 -20.36
CA THR A 231 -2.43 7.18 -21.81
C THR A 231 -2.19 8.55 -22.42
N ARG A 232 -2.94 9.57 -21.99
CA ARG A 232 -2.70 10.97 -22.42
C ARG A 232 -1.30 11.46 -22.02
N ALA A 233 -0.82 11.12 -20.81
CA ALA A 233 0.53 11.47 -20.39
C ALA A 233 1.61 10.79 -21.26
N ILE A 234 1.39 9.53 -21.66
CA ILE A 234 2.29 8.83 -22.58
C ILE A 234 2.30 9.50 -23.97
N GLU A 235 1.15 9.90 -24.49
CA GLU A 235 1.05 10.60 -25.78
C GLU A 235 1.82 11.93 -25.76
N GLN A 236 1.78 12.67 -24.65
CA GLN A 236 2.51 13.92 -24.48
C GLN A 236 4.01 13.70 -24.27
N ALA A 237 4.41 12.61 -23.61
CA ALA A 237 5.79 12.31 -23.27
C ALA A 237 6.13 10.82 -23.55
N PRO A 238 6.17 10.38 -24.83
CA PRO A 238 6.25 8.96 -25.19
C PRO A 238 7.58 8.27 -24.82
N ARG A 239 8.59 9.04 -24.46
CA ARG A 239 9.90 8.50 -24.01
C ARG A 239 10.05 8.40 -22.50
N VAL A 240 9.04 8.77 -21.72
CA VAL A 240 9.05 8.64 -20.26
C VAL A 240 8.62 7.21 -19.90
N ALA A 241 9.60 6.32 -19.77
CA ALA A 241 9.39 4.89 -19.49
C ALA A 241 8.50 4.65 -18.27
N MET A 242 8.59 5.53 -17.26
CA MET A 242 7.81 5.42 -16.03
C MET A 242 6.30 5.46 -16.29
N PHE A 243 5.81 6.27 -17.21
CA PHE A 243 4.37 6.33 -17.49
C PHE A 243 3.87 5.03 -18.12
N VAL A 244 4.64 4.48 -19.06
CA VAL A 244 4.34 3.16 -19.67
C VAL A 244 4.41 2.07 -18.61
N TYR A 245 5.41 2.11 -17.72
CA TYR A 245 5.56 1.17 -16.62
C TYR A 245 4.36 1.24 -15.65
N LEU A 246 3.93 2.44 -15.25
CA LEU A 246 2.78 2.62 -14.34
C LEU A 246 1.49 2.10 -14.98
N ARG A 247 1.27 2.33 -16.28
CA ARG A 247 0.12 1.78 -16.99
C ARG A 247 0.15 0.26 -16.99
N ALA A 248 1.29 -0.34 -17.36
CA ALA A 248 1.49 -1.78 -17.32
C ALA A 248 1.25 -2.36 -15.92
N TYR A 249 1.79 -1.71 -14.89
CA TYR A 249 1.63 -2.13 -13.50
C TYR A 249 0.16 -2.13 -13.05
N ILE A 250 -0.59 -1.06 -13.35
CA ILE A 250 -2.01 -0.96 -13.03
C ILE A 250 -2.83 -1.97 -13.84
N GLN A 251 -2.56 -2.11 -15.14
CA GLN A 251 -3.21 -3.12 -15.97
C GLN A 251 -2.98 -4.55 -15.43
N GLN A 252 -1.74 -4.86 -15.01
CA GLN A 252 -1.41 -6.14 -14.40
C GLN A 252 -2.19 -6.36 -13.09
N ALA A 253 -2.26 -5.34 -12.23
CA ALA A 253 -3.00 -5.40 -10.96
C ALA A 253 -4.51 -5.64 -11.17
N HIS A 254 -5.06 -5.16 -12.30
CA HIS A 254 -6.45 -5.35 -12.69
C HIS A 254 -6.66 -6.52 -13.68
N PHE A 255 -5.74 -7.50 -13.72
CA PHE A 255 -5.83 -8.73 -14.52
C PHE A 255 -5.82 -8.54 -16.04
N HIS A 256 -5.54 -7.35 -16.55
CA HIS A 256 -5.38 -7.06 -17.98
C HIS A 256 -3.97 -7.43 -18.47
N TYR A 257 -3.57 -8.68 -18.27
CA TYR A 257 -2.19 -9.15 -18.45
C TYR A 257 -1.66 -8.97 -19.87
N LYS A 258 -2.50 -9.13 -20.90
CA LYS A 258 -2.09 -8.95 -22.31
C LYS A 258 -1.73 -7.50 -22.62
N ALA A 259 -2.54 -6.56 -22.15
CA ALA A 259 -2.26 -5.13 -22.29
C ALA A 259 -1.00 -4.72 -21.51
N ALA A 260 -0.88 -5.19 -20.27
CA ALA A 260 0.31 -4.97 -19.43
C ALA A 260 1.59 -5.49 -20.10
N LEU A 261 1.53 -6.70 -20.66
CA LEU A 261 2.66 -7.31 -21.37
C LEU A 261 3.07 -6.51 -22.60
N THR A 262 2.11 -5.91 -23.32
CA THR A 262 2.37 -5.04 -24.46
C THR A 262 3.15 -3.79 -24.02
N ASP A 263 2.74 -3.17 -22.92
CA ASP A 263 3.41 -1.99 -22.38
C ASP A 263 4.82 -2.33 -21.86
N TYR A 264 5.00 -3.41 -21.10
CA TYR A 264 6.32 -3.85 -20.65
C TYR A 264 7.24 -4.16 -21.84
N ASN A 265 6.75 -4.84 -22.89
CA ASN A 265 7.52 -5.11 -24.10
C ASN A 265 7.88 -3.82 -24.84
N THR A 266 7.03 -2.80 -24.83
CA THR A 266 7.34 -1.48 -25.41
C THR A 266 8.56 -0.86 -24.74
N ILE A 267 8.64 -0.93 -23.40
CA ILE A 267 9.80 -0.40 -22.66
C ILE A 267 11.08 -1.17 -23.04
N ILE A 268 11.00 -2.50 -23.15
CA ILE A 268 12.14 -3.36 -23.51
C ILE A 268 12.61 -3.07 -24.93
N THR A 269 11.69 -3.08 -25.90
CA THR A 269 12.04 -2.93 -27.34
C THR A 269 12.52 -1.54 -27.70
N GLN A 270 12.01 -0.51 -27.05
CA GLN A 270 12.44 0.87 -27.26
C GLN A 270 13.66 1.26 -26.43
N ASN A 271 14.20 0.33 -25.65
CA ASN A 271 15.33 0.55 -24.75
C ASN A 271 15.17 1.82 -23.88
N LEU A 272 13.98 1.97 -23.30
CA LEU A 272 13.58 3.15 -22.52
C LEU A 272 14.12 3.12 -21.09
N ASN A 273 15.29 2.49 -20.86
CA ASN A 273 16.04 2.46 -19.60
C ASN A 273 15.46 1.75 -18.37
N ASP A 274 16.34 0.98 -17.78
CA ASP A 274 16.64 0.62 -16.36
C ASP A 274 15.50 0.56 -15.31
N TYR A 275 14.30 0.15 -15.70
CA TYR A 275 13.30 -0.23 -14.73
C TYR A 275 13.57 -1.68 -14.25
N ARG A 276 14.15 -1.79 -13.06
CA ARG A 276 14.57 -3.06 -12.44
C ARG A 276 13.45 -4.11 -12.26
N GLY A 277 12.18 -3.71 -12.41
CA GLY A 277 11.04 -4.60 -12.26
C GLY A 277 10.41 -5.11 -13.56
N ILE A 278 10.89 -4.70 -14.75
CA ILE A 278 10.22 -5.00 -16.02
C ILE A 278 10.16 -6.50 -16.28
N TYR A 279 11.28 -7.20 -16.16
CA TYR A 279 11.33 -8.64 -16.40
C TYR A 279 10.52 -9.45 -15.38
N ALA A 280 10.40 -8.99 -14.14
CA ALA A 280 9.49 -9.60 -13.18
C ALA A 280 8.02 -9.33 -13.54
N GLY A 281 7.71 -8.14 -14.07
CA GLY A 281 6.39 -7.78 -14.60
C GLY A 281 6.00 -8.61 -15.82
N THR A 282 6.89 -8.72 -16.83
CA THR A 282 6.64 -9.58 -17.99
C THR A 282 6.49 -11.04 -17.60
N ALA A 283 7.33 -11.55 -16.70
CA ALA A 283 7.25 -12.91 -16.19
C ALA A 283 5.89 -13.20 -15.56
N ARG A 284 5.39 -12.27 -14.72
CA ARG A 284 4.09 -12.40 -14.07
C ARG A 284 2.94 -12.40 -15.08
N CYS A 285 2.97 -11.47 -16.04
CA CYS A 285 1.96 -11.43 -17.11
C CYS A 285 1.99 -12.71 -17.97
N ARG A 286 3.17 -13.17 -18.36
CA ARG A 286 3.32 -14.41 -19.13
C ARG A 286 2.89 -15.65 -18.36
N TYR A 287 3.19 -15.70 -17.06
CA TYR A 287 2.69 -16.76 -16.18
C TYR A 287 1.17 -16.81 -16.15
N ALA A 288 0.52 -15.66 -15.92
CA ALA A 288 -0.94 -15.58 -15.94
C ALA A 288 -1.55 -15.93 -17.31
N LEU A 289 -0.86 -15.63 -18.39
CA LEU A 289 -1.25 -16.01 -19.76
C LEU A 289 -0.87 -17.45 -20.14
N GLY A 290 -0.35 -18.27 -19.22
CA GLY A 290 0.02 -19.66 -19.46
C GLY A 290 1.28 -19.85 -20.34
N GLN A 291 2.07 -18.80 -20.56
CA GLN A 291 3.30 -18.80 -21.36
C GLN A 291 4.52 -19.12 -20.48
N TYR A 292 4.52 -20.30 -19.85
CA TYR A 292 5.43 -20.61 -18.74
C TYR A 292 6.92 -20.63 -19.11
N ASP A 293 7.30 -21.16 -20.28
CA ASP A 293 8.70 -21.17 -20.71
C ASP A 293 9.24 -19.75 -20.89
N SER A 294 8.45 -18.88 -21.52
CA SER A 294 8.83 -17.46 -21.68
C SER A 294 8.84 -16.73 -20.34
N ALA A 295 7.91 -17.05 -19.44
CA ALA A 295 7.88 -16.49 -18.08
C ALA A 295 9.12 -16.91 -17.29
N LEU A 296 9.59 -18.16 -17.44
CA LEU A 296 10.80 -18.65 -16.81
C LEU A 296 12.04 -17.90 -17.30
N ALA A 297 12.12 -17.68 -18.61
CA ALA A 297 13.24 -16.92 -19.19
C ALA A 297 13.28 -15.47 -18.64
N ASP A 298 12.13 -14.81 -18.52
CA ASP A 298 12.04 -13.45 -17.99
C ASP A 298 12.41 -13.39 -16.51
N ILE A 299 11.89 -14.31 -15.69
CA ILE A 299 12.19 -14.28 -14.25
C ILE A 299 13.65 -14.62 -13.97
N ASP A 300 14.28 -15.47 -14.79
CA ASP A 300 15.70 -15.75 -14.68
C ASP A 300 16.54 -14.49 -15.02
N GLN A 301 16.10 -13.64 -15.97
CA GLN A 301 16.72 -12.34 -16.22
C GLN A 301 16.52 -11.35 -15.05
N ALA A 302 15.33 -11.33 -14.45
CA ALA A 302 15.07 -10.51 -13.26
C ALA A 302 15.98 -10.93 -12.10
N LEU A 303 16.18 -12.23 -11.89
CA LEU A 303 17.06 -12.77 -10.86
C LEU A 303 18.55 -12.58 -11.17
N ALA A 304 18.96 -12.55 -12.44
CA ALA A 304 20.31 -12.19 -12.81
C ALA A 304 20.66 -10.74 -12.41
N ALA A 305 19.67 -9.83 -12.49
CA ALA A 305 19.84 -8.44 -12.08
C ALA A 305 19.68 -8.24 -10.55
N ALA A 306 18.88 -9.07 -9.88
CA ALA A 306 18.59 -8.99 -8.44
C ALA A 306 18.51 -10.40 -7.82
N PRO A 307 19.66 -11.08 -7.57
CA PRO A 307 19.69 -12.48 -7.14
C PRO A 307 19.13 -12.73 -5.74
N ASP A 308 19.05 -11.70 -4.91
CA ASP A 308 18.53 -11.80 -3.54
C ASP A 308 17.10 -11.27 -3.38
N ASN A 309 16.36 -11.14 -4.49
CA ASN A 309 14.95 -10.76 -4.43
C ASN A 309 14.08 -12.00 -4.14
N ALA A 310 13.55 -12.10 -2.92
CA ALA A 310 12.74 -13.22 -2.48
C ALA A 310 11.44 -13.37 -3.31
N ASP A 311 10.80 -12.25 -3.72
CA ASP A 311 9.55 -12.28 -4.47
C ASP A 311 9.75 -12.84 -5.90
N ASN A 312 10.91 -12.56 -6.49
CA ASN A 312 11.28 -13.16 -7.78
C ASN A 312 11.52 -14.67 -7.66
N HIS A 313 12.10 -15.14 -6.55
CA HIS A 313 12.26 -16.57 -6.30
C HIS A 313 10.90 -17.25 -6.07
N ILE A 314 9.94 -16.60 -5.41
CA ILE A 314 8.57 -17.11 -5.26
C ILE A 314 7.91 -17.24 -6.65
N LEU A 315 7.96 -16.20 -7.48
CA LEU A 315 7.39 -16.25 -8.82
C LEU A 315 8.06 -17.34 -9.68
N ARG A 316 9.38 -17.50 -9.55
CA ARG A 316 10.12 -18.57 -10.23
C ARG A 316 9.62 -19.95 -9.78
N ALA A 317 9.35 -20.14 -8.48
CA ALA A 317 8.80 -21.39 -7.95
C ALA A 317 7.42 -21.67 -8.52
N GLN A 318 6.55 -20.67 -8.60
CA GLN A 318 5.22 -20.77 -9.21
C GLN A 318 5.29 -21.21 -10.68
N ILE A 319 6.15 -20.57 -11.47
CA ILE A 319 6.36 -20.89 -12.89
C ILE A 319 6.90 -22.32 -13.04
N LEU A 320 7.91 -22.71 -12.25
CA LEU A 320 8.50 -24.04 -12.29
C LEU A 320 7.50 -25.14 -11.88
N ARG A 321 6.64 -24.87 -10.91
CA ARG A 321 5.55 -25.77 -10.51
C ARG A 321 4.55 -25.95 -11.66
N ALA A 322 4.15 -24.87 -12.32
CA ALA A 322 3.27 -24.93 -13.50
C ALA A 322 3.89 -25.69 -14.68
N LEU A 323 5.22 -25.67 -14.83
CA LEU A 323 5.97 -26.49 -15.79
C LEU A 323 6.15 -27.96 -15.35
N GLY A 324 5.67 -28.35 -14.16
CA GLY A 324 5.88 -29.69 -13.60
C GLY A 324 7.31 -29.94 -13.09
N ARG A 325 8.17 -28.92 -13.06
CA ARG A 325 9.55 -28.99 -12.58
C ARG A 325 9.62 -28.88 -11.04
N ARG A 326 9.04 -29.86 -10.37
CA ARG A 326 8.73 -29.83 -8.93
C ARG A 326 9.96 -29.65 -8.03
N VAL A 327 11.10 -30.31 -8.38
CA VAL A 327 12.36 -30.21 -7.60
C VAL A 327 12.96 -28.80 -7.68
N ASP A 328 12.96 -28.24 -8.88
CA ASP A 328 13.47 -26.87 -9.09
C ASP A 328 12.55 -25.85 -8.43
N ALA A 329 11.22 -26.06 -8.46
CA ALA A 329 10.23 -25.22 -7.78
C ALA A 329 10.46 -25.20 -6.26
N TYR A 330 10.68 -26.38 -5.65
CA TYR A 330 11.00 -26.49 -4.24
C TYR A 330 12.29 -25.71 -3.89
N SER A 331 13.34 -25.87 -4.69
CA SER A 331 14.61 -25.17 -4.49
C SER A 331 14.46 -23.65 -4.58
N ALA A 332 13.65 -23.16 -5.51
CA ALA A 332 13.38 -21.72 -5.66
C ALA A 332 12.59 -21.17 -4.46
N ALA A 333 11.53 -21.86 -4.01
CA ALA A 333 10.76 -21.45 -2.85
C ALA A 333 11.59 -21.50 -1.54
N ALA A 334 12.44 -22.54 -1.38
CA ALA A 334 13.37 -22.63 -0.26
C ALA A 334 14.39 -21.48 -0.26
N ARG A 335 14.88 -21.06 -1.43
CA ARG A 335 15.75 -19.89 -1.54
C ARG A 335 15.03 -18.61 -1.12
N ALA A 336 13.77 -18.42 -1.51
CA ALA A 336 12.97 -17.29 -1.07
C ALA A 336 12.83 -17.25 0.46
N LEU A 337 12.54 -18.39 1.09
CA LEU A 337 12.43 -18.51 2.54
C LEU A 337 13.78 -18.25 3.24
N ALA A 338 14.90 -18.70 2.66
CA ALA A 338 16.24 -18.42 3.19
C ALA A 338 16.59 -16.93 3.15
N LEU A 339 16.11 -16.20 2.13
CA LEU A 339 16.33 -14.76 1.99
C LEU A 339 15.44 -13.94 2.94
N ARG A 340 14.22 -14.39 3.17
CA ARG A 340 13.26 -13.79 4.12
C ARG A 340 12.68 -14.90 5.00
N PRO A 341 13.30 -15.22 6.14
CA PRO A 341 12.74 -16.14 7.12
C PRO A 341 11.34 -15.69 7.54
N ASN A 342 10.42 -16.62 7.69
CA ASN A 342 9.02 -16.39 8.00
C ASN A 342 8.20 -15.71 6.88
N ASN A 343 8.66 -15.74 5.63
CA ASN A 343 7.85 -15.27 4.51
C ASN A 343 6.70 -16.23 4.25
N THR A 344 5.49 -15.80 4.55
CA THR A 344 4.25 -16.58 4.41
C THR A 344 4.04 -17.11 2.99
N GLN A 345 4.28 -16.30 1.97
CA GLN A 345 4.09 -16.72 0.58
C GLN A 345 5.12 -17.78 0.16
N ALA A 346 6.36 -17.68 0.64
CA ALA A 346 7.38 -18.71 0.39
C ALA A 346 6.99 -20.04 1.07
N LEU A 347 6.45 -20.00 2.29
CA LEU A 347 5.92 -21.18 2.99
C LEU A 347 4.73 -21.79 2.25
N ILE A 348 3.81 -20.97 1.76
CA ILE A 348 2.68 -21.42 0.95
C ILE A 348 3.18 -22.10 -0.34
N GLU A 349 4.13 -21.52 -1.07
CA GLU A 349 4.67 -22.12 -2.30
C GLU A 349 5.45 -23.42 -2.02
N LEU A 350 6.18 -23.50 -0.92
CA LEU A 350 6.80 -24.77 -0.50
C LEU A 350 5.73 -25.83 -0.23
N GLY A 351 4.67 -25.45 0.48
CA GLY A 351 3.54 -26.34 0.76
C GLY A 351 2.83 -26.81 -0.49
N LEU A 352 2.54 -25.91 -1.45
CA LEU A 352 1.95 -26.25 -2.75
C LEU A 352 2.88 -27.14 -3.58
N THR A 353 4.19 -26.91 -3.51
CA THR A 353 5.16 -27.77 -4.21
C THR A 353 5.22 -29.17 -3.56
N ALA A 354 5.20 -29.27 -2.23
CA ALA A 354 5.12 -30.54 -1.52
C ALA A 354 3.79 -31.27 -1.86
N TYR A 355 2.67 -30.53 -1.90
CA TYR A 355 1.37 -31.07 -2.33
C TYR A 355 1.44 -31.67 -3.73
N SER A 356 2.04 -30.94 -4.69
CA SER A 356 2.21 -31.44 -6.07
C SER A 356 3.12 -32.67 -6.18
N GLN A 357 3.91 -32.96 -5.15
CA GLN A 357 4.74 -34.16 -5.00
C GLN A 357 4.04 -35.27 -4.18
N GLU A 358 2.75 -35.10 -3.87
CA GLU A 358 1.94 -36.02 -3.05
C GLU A 358 2.46 -36.15 -1.60
N GLN A 359 3.29 -35.20 -1.16
CA GLN A 359 3.82 -35.16 0.22
C GLN A 359 2.84 -34.42 1.14
N TYR A 360 1.64 -34.96 1.28
CA TYR A 360 0.51 -34.27 1.91
C TYR A 360 0.74 -33.87 3.37
N SER A 361 1.43 -34.75 4.14
CA SER A 361 1.76 -34.42 5.54
C SER A 361 2.69 -33.22 5.60
N GLN A 362 3.74 -33.20 4.79
CA GLN A 362 4.68 -32.07 4.74
C GLN A 362 3.99 -30.78 4.25
N ALA A 363 3.10 -30.89 3.27
CA ALA A 363 2.30 -29.76 2.81
C ALA A 363 1.44 -29.16 3.94
N ALA A 364 0.74 -30.02 4.71
CA ALA A 364 -0.06 -29.57 5.84
C ALA A 364 0.76 -28.90 6.95
N ASP A 365 2.00 -29.39 7.21
CA ASP A 365 2.91 -28.78 8.17
C ASP A 365 3.40 -27.41 7.70
N LEU A 366 3.82 -27.28 6.45
CA LEU A 366 4.26 -26.01 5.86
C LEU A 366 3.13 -24.97 5.82
N PHE A 367 1.91 -25.36 5.47
CA PHE A 367 0.75 -24.48 5.59
C PHE A 367 0.48 -24.12 7.07
N GLY A 368 0.74 -25.04 7.99
CA GLY A 368 0.68 -24.78 9.43
C GLY A 368 1.68 -23.71 9.87
N GLU A 369 2.93 -23.80 9.43
CA GLU A 369 3.94 -22.76 9.68
C GLU A 369 3.51 -21.41 9.06
N ALA A 370 2.97 -21.44 7.83
CA ALA A 370 2.46 -20.24 7.20
C ALA A 370 1.36 -19.55 8.03
N THR A 371 0.47 -20.31 8.69
CA THR A 371 -0.57 -19.71 9.55
C THR A 371 -0.02 -19.00 10.80
N MET A 372 1.21 -19.32 11.23
CA MET A 372 1.85 -18.68 12.38
C MET A 372 2.50 -17.33 12.04
N THR A 373 2.80 -17.10 10.76
CA THR A 373 3.48 -15.90 10.29
C THR A 373 2.57 -14.97 9.49
N ALA A 374 1.40 -15.47 9.09
CA ALA A 374 0.48 -14.79 8.21
C ALA A 374 -0.48 -13.86 8.96
N GLU A 375 -0.83 -12.75 8.31
CA GLU A 375 -1.90 -11.84 8.74
C GLU A 375 -2.91 -11.64 7.59
N GLY A 376 -4.13 -11.28 7.92
CA GLY A 376 -5.16 -10.91 6.94
C GLY A 376 -5.45 -12.02 5.90
N ALA A 377 -5.33 -11.67 4.61
CA ALA A 377 -5.64 -12.55 3.48
C ALA A 377 -4.76 -13.80 3.43
N ASP A 378 -3.47 -13.64 3.66
CA ASP A 378 -2.52 -14.74 3.59
C ASP A 378 -2.75 -15.76 4.71
N ALA A 379 -3.18 -15.30 5.91
CA ALA A 379 -3.60 -16.19 6.98
C ALA A 379 -4.82 -17.02 6.56
N ALA A 380 -5.86 -16.37 6.06
CA ALA A 380 -7.06 -17.06 5.59
C ALA A 380 -6.73 -18.09 4.51
N ARG A 381 -5.87 -17.74 3.55
CA ARG A 381 -5.41 -18.65 2.49
C ARG A 381 -4.62 -19.84 3.04
N ALA A 382 -3.68 -19.61 3.97
CA ALA A 382 -2.89 -20.68 4.58
C ALA A 382 -3.78 -21.66 5.36
N TYR A 383 -4.75 -21.16 6.14
CA TYR A 383 -5.73 -21.99 6.84
C TYR A 383 -6.60 -22.80 5.88
N MET A 384 -7.08 -22.21 4.78
CA MET A 384 -7.86 -22.90 3.75
C MET A 384 -7.06 -24.04 3.12
N LEU A 385 -5.82 -23.79 2.70
CA LEU A 385 -4.94 -24.79 2.09
C LEU A 385 -4.67 -25.94 3.06
N ARG A 386 -4.38 -25.62 4.33
CA ARG A 386 -4.19 -26.64 5.36
C ARG A 386 -5.42 -27.50 5.57
N ALA A 387 -6.59 -26.86 5.68
CA ALA A 387 -7.86 -27.56 5.88
C ALA A 387 -8.18 -28.50 4.71
N SER A 388 -8.00 -28.05 3.47
CA SER A 388 -8.22 -28.86 2.26
C SER A 388 -7.34 -30.13 2.25
N VAL A 389 -6.05 -30.00 2.56
CA VAL A 389 -5.13 -31.14 2.61
C VAL A 389 -5.53 -32.13 3.72
N LEU A 390 -5.91 -31.65 4.90
CA LEU A 390 -6.33 -32.47 6.03
C LEU A 390 -7.62 -33.26 5.69
N GLU A 391 -8.57 -32.62 5.01
CA GLU A 391 -9.85 -33.23 4.65
C GLU A 391 -9.70 -34.23 3.49
N GLU A 392 -9.09 -33.78 2.38
CA GLU A 392 -9.09 -34.55 1.12
C GLU A 392 -8.06 -35.68 1.09
N HIS A 393 -6.91 -35.53 1.77
CA HIS A 393 -5.78 -36.45 1.63
C HIS A 393 -5.34 -37.12 2.93
N LEU A 394 -5.53 -36.46 4.09
CA LEU A 394 -5.08 -37.00 5.37
C LEU A 394 -6.22 -37.61 6.20
N ASN A 395 -7.45 -37.63 5.69
CA ASN A 395 -8.64 -38.17 6.35
C ASN A 395 -8.85 -37.60 7.79
N GLN A 396 -8.64 -36.30 7.95
CA GLN A 396 -8.79 -35.58 9.22
C GLN A 396 -9.89 -34.49 9.14
N PRO A 397 -11.16 -34.84 8.84
CA PRO A 397 -12.22 -33.87 8.59
C PRO A 397 -12.56 -33.02 9.83
N VAL A 398 -12.39 -33.56 11.04
CA VAL A 398 -12.68 -32.82 12.29
C VAL A 398 -11.68 -31.67 12.47
N ALA A 399 -10.38 -31.92 12.21
CA ALA A 399 -9.36 -30.89 12.27
C ALA A 399 -9.57 -29.84 11.17
N ALA A 400 -9.88 -30.29 9.95
CA ALA A 400 -10.18 -29.42 8.82
C ALA A 400 -11.36 -28.48 9.10
N ALA A 401 -12.46 -28.99 9.64
CA ALA A 401 -13.63 -28.19 10.00
C ALA A 401 -13.30 -27.08 11.01
N GLY A 402 -12.35 -27.31 11.92
CA GLY A 402 -11.86 -26.29 12.85
C GLY A 402 -11.17 -25.12 12.11
N PHE A 403 -10.35 -25.43 11.13
CA PHE A 403 -9.65 -24.42 10.33
C PHE A 403 -10.60 -23.66 9.39
N TYR A 404 -11.55 -24.33 8.73
CA TYR A 404 -12.58 -23.66 7.93
C TYR A 404 -13.41 -22.67 8.75
N ARG A 405 -13.81 -23.09 9.98
CA ARG A 405 -14.55 -22.17 10.88
C ARG A 405 -13.70 -20.97 11.25
N HIS A 406 -12.41 -21.17 11.52
CA HIS A 406 -11.50 -20.06 11.80
C HIS A 406 -11.38 -19.10 10.61
N VAL A 407 -11.29 -19.60 9.38
CA VAL A 407 -11.32 -18.73 8.17
C VAL A 407 -12.62 -17.93 8.14
N ALA A 408 -13.77 -18.56 8.36
CA ALA A 408 -15.06 -17.87 8.38
C ALA A 408 -15.14 -16.77 9.47
N GLU A 409 -14.47 -16.96 10.61
CA GLU A 409 -14.38 -15.98 11.69
C GLU A 409 -13.49 -14.80 11.34
N ILE A 410 -12.24 -15.04 10.90
CA ILE A 410 -11.28 -13.97 10.59
C ILE A 410 -11.66 -13.15 9.35
N THR A 411 -12.46 -13.70 8.47
CA THR A 411 -12.98 -13.02 7.27
C THR A 411 -14.38 -12.44 7.48
N ALA A 412 -14.94 -12.50 8.71
CA ALA A 412 -16.23 -11.90 9.01
C ALA A 412 -16.16 -10.36 8.88
N PRO A 413 -17.20 -9.71 8.32
CA PRO A 413 -17.29 -8.26 8.32
C PRO A 413 -17.21 -7.75 9.76
N GLN A 414 -16.24 -6.89 10.07
CA GLN A 414 -16.17 -6.25 11.38
C GLN A 414 -17.38 -5.32 11.53
N THR A 415 -18.30 -5.67 12.40
CA THR A 415 -19.34 -4.74 12.83
C THR A 415 -18.67 -3.51 13.42
N GLN A 416 -19.06 -2.32 12.96
CA GLN A 416 -18.52 -0.99 13.30
C GLN A 416 -18.57 -0.68 14.81
N GLN A 417 -17.80 -1.35 15.64
CA GLN A 417 -17.70 -1.01 17.05
C GLN A 417 -16.29 -0.58 17.51
N ASN A 418 -15.28 -0.54 16.63
CA ASN A 418 -13.95 -0.06 16.98
C ASN A 418 -13.31 0.84 15.90
N ALA A 419 -14.01 1.88 15.47
CA ALA A 419 -13.47 2.92 14.58
C ALA A 419 -12.69 4.00 15.36
N THR A 420 -11.90 3.65 16.38
CA THR A 420 -11.11 4.62 17.17
C THR A 420 -9.65 4.25 17.42
N THR A 421 -9.14 3.25 16.74
CA THR A 421 -7.67 3.08 16.71
C THR A 421 -7.21 3.08 15.25
N GLY A 422 -6.74 4.26 14.82
CA GLY A 422 -6.18 4.47 13.50
C GLY A 422 -4.83 3.78 13.31
N ALA A 423 -4.84 2.46 13.20
CA ALA A 423 -3.74 1.70 12.63
C ALA A 423 -4.09 1.48 11.14
N GLN A 424 -3.67 2.40 10.29
CA GLN A 424 -3.58 2.12 8.86
C GLN A 424 -2.55 1.01 8.65
N PRO A 425 -2.85 -0.04 7.85
CA PRO A 425 -1.83 -0.96 7.42
C PRO A 425 -0.76 -0.17 6.67
N SER A 426 0.48 -0.27 7.12
CA SER A 426 1.64 0.32 6.47
C SER A 426 1.93 -0.49 5.20
N ALA A 427 1.25 -0.17 4.12
CA ALA A 427 1.62 -0.65 2.80
C ALA A 427 2.89 0.10 2.38
N THR A 428 4.04 -0.51 2.58
CA THR A 428 5.27 -0.09 1.93
C THR A 428 5.15 -0.42 0.44
N ALA A 429 5.55 0.51 -0.42
CA ALA A 429 5.46 0.44 -1.88
C ALA A 429 6.23 -0.72 -2.55
N SER A 430 6.66 -1.73 -1.81
CA SER A 430 7.28 -2.96 -2.31
C SER A 430 6.31 -4.13 -2.52
N ASP A 431 5.05 -4.03 -2.08
CA ASP A 431 4.11 -5.15 -2.08
C ASP A 431 3.11 -5.08 -3.25
N ALA A 432 3.64 -5.14 -4.48
CA ALA A 432 2.84 -5.47 -5.66
C ALA A 432 2.16 -6.86 -5.55
N THR A 433 2.63 -7.70 -4.64
CA THR A 433 2.06 -9.02 -4.32
C THR A 433 0.79 -8.94 -3.45
N ALA A 434 0.61 -7.86 -2.71
CA ALA A 434 -0.59 -7.68 -1.87
C ALA A 434 -1.88 -7.45 -2.67
N ILE A 435 -1.77 -6.98 -3.93
CA ILE A 435 -2.92 -6.74 -4.81
C ILE A 435 -3.42 -8.05 -5.47
N LEU A 436 -2.57 -9.09 -5.53
CA LEU A 436 -2.92 -10.40 -6.09
C LEU A 436 -3.39 -11.41 -5.03
N SER A 437 -3.40 -11.06 -3.75
CA SER A 437 -4.06 -11.86 -2.73
C SER A 437 -5.57 -11.67 -2.88
N ALA A 438 -6.29 -12.75 -3.14
CA ALA A 438 -7.75 -12.73 -3.10
C ALA A 438 -8.21 -12.01 -1.82
N ASP A 439 -9.16 -11.07 -1.93
CA ASP A 439 -9.74 -10.41 -0.76
C ASP A 439 -10.09 -11.50 0.28
N PRO A 440 -9.62 -11.39 1.53
CA PRO A 440 -9.95 -12.37 2.57
C PRO A 440 -11.45 -12.63 2.67
N ALA A 441 -12.26 -11.62 2.40
CA ALA A 441 -13.71 -11.74 2.36
C ALA A 441 -14.19 -12.80 1.37
N MET A 442 -13.46 -13.04 0.28
CA MET A 442 -13.83 -14.04 -0.74
C MET A 442 -13.63 -15.48 -0.29
N LEU A 443 -12.77 -15.74 0.67
CA LEU A 443 -12.58 -17.07 1.25
C LEU A 443 -13.69 -17.46 2.22
N ARG A 444 -14.43 -16.47 2.76
CA ARG A 444 -15.51 -16.70 3.72
C ARG A 444 -16.64 -17.57 3.17
N PRO A 445 -17.21 -17.32 1.97
CA PRO A 445 -18.27 -18.18 1.43
C PRO A 445 -17.86 -19.65 1.32
N LEU A 446 -16.64 -19.92 0.85
CA LEU A 446 -16.11 -21.27 0.73
C LEU A 446 -15.91 -21.93 2.12
N ALA A 447 -15.36 -21.21 3.07
CA ALA A 447 -15.19 -21.72 4.42
C ALA A 447 -16.52 -22.08 5.07
N LEU A 448 -17.55 -21.23 4.92
CA LEU A 448 -18.91 -21.52 5.39
C LEU A 448 -19.55 -22.72 4.68
N LEU A 449 -19.29 -22.87 3.38
CA LEU A 449 -19.76 -24.00 2.60
C LEU A 449 -19.20 -25.33 3.15
N HIS A 450 -17.90 -25.39 3.43
CA HIS A 450 -17.25 -26.55 4.03
C HIS A 450 -17.69 -26.82 5.47
N CYS A 451 -18.17 -25.80 6.20
CA CYS A 451 -18.82 -25.98 7.49
C CYS A 451 -20.28 -26.46 7.40
N GLY A 452 -20.83 -26.64 6.19
CA GLY A 452 -22.24 -27.00 5.96
C GLY A 452 -23.24 -25.84 6.12
N GLU A 453 -22.75 -24.60 6.26
CA GLU A 453 -23.57 -23.40 6.49
C GLU A 453 -23.96 -22.72 5.17
N ARG A 454 -24.63 -23.47 4.28
CA ARG A 454 -24.93 -23.04 2.90
C ARG A 454 -25.63 -21.68 2.82
N GLN A 455 -26.65 -21.44 3.63
CA GLN A 455 -27.38 -20.14 3.59
C GLN A 455 -26.49 -18.95 3.96
N ALA A 456 -25.62 -19.13 4.96
CA ALA A 456 -24.67 -18.12 5.36
C ALA A 456 -23.58 -17.91 4.27
N ALA A 457 -23.17 -18.98 3.60
CA ALA A 457 -22.23 -18.95 2.49
C ALA A 457 -22.79 -18.18 1.27
N ASP A 458 -24.03 -18.48 0.86
CA ASP A 458 -24.72 -17.77 -0.23
C ASP A 458 -24.93 -16.28 0.10
N ALA A 459 -25.31 -15.96 1.33
CA ALA A 459 -25.46 -14.58 1.79
C ALA A 459 -24.13 -13.82 1.77
N ALA A 460 -23.04 -14.46 2.18
CA ALA A 460 -21.69 -13.86 2.15
C ALA A 460 -21.23 -13.59 0.70
N MET A 461 -21.49 -14.52 -0.23
CA MET A 461 -21.16 -14.33 -1.65
C MET A 461 -22.00 -13.20 -2.26
N ALA A 462 -23.30 -13.16 -1.99
CA ALA A 462 -24.17 -12.10 -2.47
C ALA A 462 -23.75 -10.71 -1.96
N ALA A 463 -23.26 -10.62 -0.73
CA ALA A 463 -22.74 -9.37 -0.18
C ALA A 463 -21.47 -8.89 -0.91
N ILE A 464 -20.58 -9.80 -1.29
CA ILE A 464 -19.37 -9.49 -2.08
C ILE A 464 -19.75 -8.96 -3.46
N LEU A 465 -20.68 -9.62 -4.14
CA LEU A 465 -21.13 -9.22 -5.46
C LEU A 465 -21.94 -7.90 -5.47
N ALA A 466 -22.45 -7.49 -4.32
CA ALA A 466 -23.17 -6.22 -4.16
C ALA A 466 -22.24 -5.02 -3.84
N LEU A 467 -20.92 -5.24 -3.74
CA LEU A 467 -19.98 -4.14 -3.53
C LEU A 467 -19.99 -3.21 -4.75
N PRO A 468 -19.87 -1.89 -4.54
CA PRO A 468 -19.90 -0.91 -5.64
C PRO A 468 -18.74 -1.06 -6.65
N ASP A 469 -17.66 -1.67 -6.22
CA ASP A 469 -16.40 -1.90 -6.96
C ASP A 469 -16.22 -3.37 -7.36
N ALA A 470 -17.28 -4.19 -7.29
CA ALA A 470 -17.23 -5.57 -7.75
C ALA A 470 -16.90 -5.64 -9.25
N ASP A 471 -15.81 -6.30 -9.58
CA ASP A 471 -15.23 -6.41 -10.92
C ASP A 471 -15.19 -7.86 -11.46
N GLY A 472 -14.45 -8.07 -12.54
CA GLY A 472 -14.26 -9.38 -13.14
C GLY A 472 -13.59 -10.40 -12.20
N ALA A 473 -12.75 -9.97 -11.27
CA ALA A 473 -12.15 -10.86 -10.29
C ALA A 473 -13.18 -11.37 -9.28
N HIS A 474 -14.07 -10.50 -8.79
CA HIS A 474 -15.18 -10.87 -7.91
C HIS A 474 -16.13 -11.86 -8.60
N ALA A 475 -16.46 -11.62 -9.87
CA ALA A 475 -17.28 -12.54 -10.65
C ALA A 475 -16.59 -13.91 -10.85
N PHE A 476 -15.25 -13.92 -11.05
CA PHE A 476 -14.50 -15.17 -11.15
C PHE A 476 -14.52 -15.98 -9.83
N GLU A 477 -14.33 -15.32 -8.69
CA GLU A 477 -14.42 -15.99 -7.38
C GLU A 477 -15.83 -16.52 -7.11
N ALA A 478 -16.88 -15.81 -7.54
CA ALA A 478 -18.24 -16.33 -7.49
C ALA A 478 -18.42 -17.59 -8.36
N ALA A 479 -17.81 -17.63 -9.55
CA ALA A 479 -17.81 -18.82 -10.38
C ALA A 479 -17.12 -20.00 -9.68
N CYS A 480 -15.98 -19.76 -9.02
CA CYS A 480 -15.27 -20.76 -8.22
C CYS A 480 -16.15 -21.29 -7.06
N TYR A 481 -16.78 -20.39 -6.33
CA TYR A 481 -17.67 -20.75 -5.22
C TYR A 481 -18.82 -21.67 -5.67
N TYR A 482 -19.57 -21.25 -6.69
CA TYR A 482 -20.70 -22.05 -7.17
C TYR A 482 -20.26 -23.36 -7.83
N ALA A 483 -19.08 -23.42 -8.47
CA ALA A 483 -18.52 -24.66 -8.98
C ALA A 483 -18.20 -25.66 -7.86
N GLN A 484 -17.63 -25.20 -6.75
CA GLN A 484 -17.37 -26.04 -5.58
C GLN A 484 -18.65 -26.45 -4.86
N ALA A 485 -19.63 -25.55 -4.77
CA ALA A 485 -20.95 -25.87 -4.23
C ALA A 485 -21.65 -26.99 -5.04
N ALA A 486 -21.56 -26.92 -6.36
CA ALA A 486 -22.11 -27.98 -7.24
C ALA A 486 -21.44 -29.34 -6.99
N LYS A 487 -20.11 -29.37 -6.83
CA LYS A 487 -19.34 -30.59 -6.50
C LYS A 487 -19.78 -31.16 -5.15
N THR A 488 -19.89 -30.33 -4.10
CA THR A 488 -20.29 -30.76 -2.76
C THR A 488 -21.67 -31.44 -2.77
N TYR A 489 -22.62 -30.90 -3.52
CA TYR A 489 -23.94 -31.52 -3.66
C TYR A 489 -23.94 -32.83 -4.47
N ALA A 490 -23.07 -32.96 -5.48
CA ALA A 490 -22.93 -34.19 -6.27
C ALA A 490 -22.34 -35.32 -5.40
N ASP A 491 -21.37 -35.02 -4.55
CA ASP A 491 -20.72 -36.02 -3.67
C ASP A 491 -21.68 -36.53 -2.56
N ILE A 492 -22.55 -35.67 -2.01
CA ILE A 492 -23.48 -36.03 -0.93
C ILE A 492 -24.60 -36.97 -1.41
N LYS A 493 -25.06 -36.87 -2.67
CA LYS A 493 -26.25 -37.55 -3.15
C LYS A 493 -26.03 -38.64 -4.21
N LYS A 494 -24.79 -38.95 -4.60
CA LYS A 494 -24.46 -39.93 -5.65
C LYS A 494 -25.32 -39.81 -6.95
N GLY A 495 -25.74 -38.59 -7.27
CA GLY A 495 -26.52 -38.32 -8.49
C GLY A 495 -26.72 -36.82 -8.69
N LYS A 496 -26.95 -36.39 -9.93
CA LYS A 496 -27.23 -34.99 -10.28
C LYS A 496 -28.45 -34.48 -9.50
N SER A 497 -28.25 -33.68 -8.47
CA SER A 497 -29.33 -33.00 -7.76
C SER A 497 -29.77 -31.76 -8.53
N ALA A 498 -31.05 -31.37 -8.42
CA ALA A 498 -31.55 -30.15 -9.03
C ALA A 498 -30.73 -28.94 -8.58
N GLN A 499 -30.31 -28.90 -7.30
CA GLN A 499 -29.50 -27.83 -6.74
C GLN A 499 -28.09 -27.78 -7.37
N GLY A 500 -27.43 -28.93 -7.55
CA GLY A 500 -26.10 -28.98 -8.18
C GLY A 500 -26.12 -28.50 -9.64
N ASN A 501 -27.20 -28.76 -10.38
CA ASN A 501 -27.36 -28.21 -11.73
C ASN A 501 -27.55 -26.69 -11.71
N THR A 502 -28.35 -26.15 -10.76
CA THR A 502 -28.55 -24.72 -10.60
C THR A 502 -27.24 -24.04 -10.21
N ASP A 503 -26.45 -24.62 -9.31
CA ASP A 503 -25.16 -24.09 -8.91
C ASP A 503 -24.17 -24.09 -10.09
N MET A 504 -24.19 -25.13 -10.93
CA MET A 504 -23.37 -25.20 -12.13
C MET A 504 -23.75 -24.12 -13.16
N ASP A 505 -25.04 -23.88 -13.37
CA ASP A 505 -25.52 -22.82 -14.26
C ASP A 505 -25.15 -21.44 -13.74
N THR A 506 -25.25 -21.23 -12.43
CA THR A 506 -24.83 -19.99 -11.75
C THR A 506 -23.32 -19.77 -11.87
N ALA A 507 -22.52 -20.82 -11.71
CA ALA A 507 -21.07 -20.75 -11.89
C ALA A 507 -20.69 -20.32 -13.32
N PHE A 508 -21.34 -20.87 -14.35
CA PHE A 508 -21.10 -20.45 -15.72
C PHE A 508 -21.52 -19.00 -15.98
N HIS A 509 -22.63 -18.56 -15.40
CA HIS A 509 -23.07 -17.17 -15.50
C HIS A 509 -22.00 -16.19 -14.96
N TYR A 510 -21.46 -16.45 -13.77
CA TYR A 510 -20.42 -15.60 -13.21
C TYR A 510 -19.08 -15.73 -13.93
N LEU A 511 -18.73 -16.90 -14.47
CA LEU A 511 -17.55 -17.06 -15.29
C LEU A 511 -17.64 -16.22 -16.58
N GLU A 512 -18.79 -16.22 -17.24
CA GLU A 512 -19.05 -15.36 -18.39
C GLU A 512 -18.95 -13.88 -18.02
N GLN A 513 -19.53 -13.51 -16.91
CA GLN A 513 -19.47 -12.14 -16.38
C GLN A 513 -18.01 -11.70 -16.08
N ALA A 514 -17.20 -12.57 -15.49
CA ALA A 514 -15.78 -12.30 -15.26
C ALA A 514 -15.03 -12.00 -16.55
N LEU A 515 -15.25 -12.82 -17.58
CA LEU A 515 -14.61 -12.65 -18.88
C LEU A 515 -15.11 -11.40 -19.62
N ASP A 516 -16.40 -11.09 -19.54
CA ASP A 516 -16.98 -9.85 -20.09
C ASP A 516 -16.36 -8.58 -19.44
N HIS A 517 -15.97 -8.66 -18.16
CA HIS A 517 -15.23 -7.60 -17.47
C HIS A 517 -13.71 -7.63 -17.70
N GLY A 518 -13.23 -8.48 -18.62
CA GLY A 518 -11.83 -8.52 -19.03
C GLY A 518 -10.91 -9.34 -18.12
N TYR A 519 -11.44 -10.23 -17.27
CA TYR A 519 -10.62 -11.12 -16.46
C TYR A 519 -9.78 -12.04 -17.34
N GLY A 520 -8.46 -11.83 -17.34
CA GLY A 520 -7.51 -12.42 -18.30
C GLY A 520 -6.50 -13.39 -17.69
N ASP A 521 -6.71 -13.90 -16.47
CA ASP A 521 -5.82 -14.88 -15.85
C ASP A 521 -6.05 -16.28 -16.40
N LEU A 522 -5.33 -16.61 -17.49
CA LEU A 522 -5.42 -17.90 -18.15
C LEU A 522 -4.90 -19.04 -17.28
N HIS A 523 -3.93 -18.79 -16.42
CA HIS A 523 -3.42 -19.80 -15.50
C HIS A 523 -4.53 -20.28 -14.56
N ARG A 524 -5.22 -19.38 -13.88
CA ARG A 524 -6.36 -19.71 -13.02
C ARG A 524 -7.54 -20.31 -13.77
N LEU A 525 -7.80 -19.84 -14.98
CA LEU A 525 -8.88 -20.37 -15.82
C LEU A 525 -8.61 -21.81 -16.27
N ARG A 526 -7.38 -22.14 -16.67
CA ARG A 526 -7.04 -23.40 -17.31
C ARG A 526 -6.23 -24.35 -16.45
N ASP A 527 -5.21 -23.85 -15.77
CA ASP A 527 -4.13 -24.68 -15.25
C ASP A 527 -4.10 -24.78 -13.71
N ASP A 528 -4.67 -23.80 -12.99
CA ASP A 528 -4.67 -23.82 -11.52
C ASP A 528 -5.60 -24.90 -10.97
N THR A 529 -4.99 -26.01 -10.55
CA THR A 529 -5.68 -27.14 -9.92
C THR A 529 -5.41 -27.23 -8.43
N ASP A 530 -4.48 -26.41 -7.92
CA ASP A 530 -3.92 -26.52 -6.57
C ASP A 530 -4.58 -25.54 -5.58
N ALA A 531 -5.42 -24.63 -6.06
CA ALA A 531 -6.12 -23.70 -5.19
C ALA A 531 -7.40 -24.33 -4.62
N PRO A 532 -7.71 -24.12 -3.34
CA PRO A 532 -8.93 -24.63 -2.69
C PRO A 532 -10.21 -24.08 -3.33
N ALA A 533 -10.12 -22.91 -3.99
CA ALA A 533 -11.17 -22.29 -4.76
C ALA A 533 -10.77 -22.27 -6.24
N ASN A 534 -11.25 -23.20 -7.03
CA ASN A 534 -10.97 -23.25 -8.46
C ASN A 534 -12.21 -23.65 -9.27
N ILE A 535 -12.15 -23.41 -10.58
CA ILE A 535 -13.21 -23.77 -11.52
C ILE A 535 -13.05 -25.18 -12.12
N ALA A 536 -12.22 -26.03 -11.53
CA ALA A 536 -12.00 -27.39 -12.05
C ALA A 536 -13.30 -28.16 -12.37
N PRO A 537 -14.38 -28.08 -11.57
CA PRO A 537 -15.65 -28.72 -11.92
C PRO A 537 -16.26 -28.21 -13.22
N LEU A 538 -16.03 -26.94 -13.61
CA LEU A 538 -16.56 -26.39 -14.87
C LEU A 538 -15.78 -26.87 -16.10
N ARG A 539 -14.49 -27.16 -15.98
CA ARG A 539 -13.60 -27.52 -17.11
C ARG A 539 -14.01 -28.80 -17.83
N THR A 540 -14.73 -29.67 -17.14
CA THR A 540 -15.24 -30.92 -17.74
C THR A 540 -16.59 -30.75 -18.47
N ASP A 541 -17.24 -29.60 -18.36
CA ASP A 541 -18.48 -29.27 -19.03
C ASP A 541 -18.21 -28.71 -20.45
N ALA A 542 -18.96 -29.17 -21.44
CA ALA A 542 -18.79 -28.72 -22.83
C ALA A 542 -18.97 -27.20 -23.01
N ARG A 543 -19.75 -26.55 -22.16
CA ARG A 543 -19.97 -25.10 -22.14
C ARG A 543 -18.67 -24.33 -21.87
N PHE A 544 -17.76 -24.89 -21.07
CA PHE A 544 -16.46 -24.25 -20.80
C PHE A 544 -15.64 -24.06 -22.08
N THR A 545 -15.54 -25.07 -22.92
CA THR A 545 -14.81 -24.98 -24.19
C THR A 545 -15.40 -23.91 -25.12
N ALA A 546 -16.74 -23.83 -25.20
CA ALA A 546 -17.42 -22.83 -26.01
C ALA A 546 -17.19 -21.40 -25.47
N LEU A 547 -17.29 -21.21 -24.16
CA LEU A 547 -17.06 -19.93 -23.49
C LEU A 547 -15.61 -19.48 -23.66
N TYR A 548 -14.66 -20.38 -23.42
CA TYR A 548 -13.22 -20.10 -23.59
C TYR A 548 -12.88 -19.68 -25.04
N ALA A 549 -13.45 -20.36 -26.04
CA ALA A 549 -13.23 -19.98 -27.43
C ALA A 549 -13.79 -18.58 -27.77
N ARG A 550 -14.94 -18.20 -27.19
CA ARG A 550 -15.56 -16.88 -27.41
C ARG A 550 -14.67 -15.76 -26.91
N PHE A 551 -13.98 -15.96 -25.80
CA PHE A 551 -13.15 -14.96 -25.14
C PHE A 551 -11.63 -15.11 -25.40
N ALA A 552 -11.24 -15.91 -26.40
CA ALA A 552 -9.83 -16.13 -26.75
C ALA A 552 -9.02 -14.84 -27.03
N HIS A 553 -9.69 -13.71 -27.31
CA HIS A 553 -9.04 -12.42 -27.53
C HIS A 553 -8.44 -11.79 -26.24
N LEU A 554 -8.83 -12.26 -25.04
CA LEU A 554 -8.29 -11.80 -23.76
C LEU A 554 -6.93 -12.42 -23.43
N PHE A 555 -6.54 -13.50 -24.12
CA PHE A 555 -5.39 -14.35 -23.80
C PHE A 555 -4.24 -14.26 -24.81
#